data_98360d49262da689f14e9907771ed14a
#
_entry.id   98360d49262da689f14e9907771ed14a
#
_cell.length_a   1.000
_cell.length_b   1.000
_cell.length_c   1.000
_cell.angle_alpha   90.00
_cell.angle_beta   90.00
_cell.angle_gamma   90.00
#
_symmetry.space_group_name_H-M   'P 1'
#
loop_
_entity.id
_entity.type
_entity.pdbx_description
1 polymer ?
#
loop_
_entity_poly.entity_id
_entity_poly.type
_entity_poly.pdbx_seq_one_letter_code
_entity_poly.pdbx_strand_id
1 'polypeptide(L)'
;MKIISVSNVKGGVGKTTTAAVLSAGLTARGYKVLMIDSDPQTNLTMCFMPEPTDGTPSLYHVYAEGKTLDEVKTSIKLNLDLVIGDFELCNADMQFLKAGRLKMLRKAFKELKSTYDFVVIDTPPNLGILSLNAFLVSDYIIVPMAADSFSLKGVRLLKQTLDEVEEETEKEVSVVGLLLTKYSDRTNVSRLLEKSVNSAAELLNTKVFESRIRQATVLQESQIAKIDLLEYAPKAPVTTDYQVFIDELLNRIEV
;
A
#
# COMPACT_ATOMS: atom_id res chain seq x y z
N MET A 1 1.38 8.51 14.88
CA MET A 1 1.16 8.26 13.44
C MET A 1 1.99 7.04 13.06
N LYS A 2 1.38 6.02 12.46
CA LYS A 2 2.05 4.83 11.91
C LYS A 2 1.94 4.84 10.40
N ILE A 3 3.04 4.62 9.68
CA ILE A 3 3.10 4.67 8.21
C ILE A 3 3.24 3.24 7.68
N ILE A 4 2.29 2.82 6.86
CA ILE A 4 2.19 1.46 6.32
C ILE A 4 2.24 1.53 4.79
N SER A 5 3.25 0.92 4.18
CA SER A 5 3.28 0.73 2.73
C SER A 5 2.73 -0.63 2.34
N VAL A 6 1.95 -0.68 1.27
CA VAL A 6 1.49 -1.92 0.65
C VAL A 6 2.31 -2.14 -0.61
N SER A 7 3.21 -3.13 -0.59
CA SER A 7 4.22 -3.29 -1.65
C SER A 7 4.41 -4.73 -2.10
N ASN A 8 4.59 -4.91 -3.40
CA ASN A 8 5.10 -6.12 -4.03
C ASN A 8 5.55 -5.76 -5.45
N VAL A 9 6.66 -6.33 -5.90
CA VAL A 9 7.20 -6.16 -7.26
C VAL A 9 6.30 -6.75 -8.35
N LYS A 10 5.32 -7.55 -7.97
CA LYS A 10 4.39 -8.17 -8.91
C LYS A 10 3.12 -7.34 -9.06
N GLY A 11 2.73 -7.12 -10.32
CA GLY A 11 1.44 -6.52 -10.65
C GLY A 11 0.26 -7.47 -10.38
N GLY A 12 -0.91 -6.91 -10.08
CA GLY A 12 -2.15 -7.66 -9.96
C GLY A 12 -2.31 -8.53 -8.70
N VAL A 13 -1.43 -8.39 -7.70
CA VAL A 13 -1.50 -9.15 -6.43
C VAL A 13 -2.41 -8.52 -5.37
N GLY A 14 -3.12 -7.44 -5.70
CA GLY A 14 -4.07 -6.78 -4.79
C GLY A 14 -3.45 -5.71 -3.90
N LYS A 15 -2.33 -5.08 -4.26
CA LYS A 15 -1.74 -3.94 -3.53
C LYS A 15 -2.76 -2.83 -3.32
N THR A 16 -3.21 -2.23 -4.40
CA THR A 16 -4.18 -1.12 -4.40
C THR A 16 -5.47 -1.49 -3.67
N THR A 17 -6.02 -2.67 -3.93
CA THR A 17 -7.23 -3.14 -3.23
C THR A 17 -6.99 -3.25 -1.72
N THR A 18 -5.84 -3.78 -1.32
CA THR A 18 -5.48 -3.89 0.11
C THR A 18 -5.30 -2.50 0.72
N ALA A 19 -4.61 -1.58 0.05
CA ALA A 19 -4.42 -0.20 0.53
C ALA A 19 -5.78 0.51 0.70
N ALA A 20 -6.66 0.42 -0.29
CA ALA A 20 -8.00 1.01 -0.26
C ALA A 20 -8.85 0.48 0.89
N VAL A 21 -8.97 -0.87 1.00
CA VAL A 21 -9.83 -1.49 2.02
C VAL A 21 -9.25 -1.36 3.42
N LEU A 22 -7.91 -1.42 3.57
CA LEU A 22 -7.23 -1.15 4.84
C LEU A 22 -7.55 0.28 5.32
N SER A 23 -7.41 1.26 4.46
CA SER A 23 -7.66 2.67 4.80
C SER A 23 -9.12 2.91 5.21
N ALA A 24 -10.06 2.38 4.43
CA ALA A 24 -11.49 2.46 4.76
C ALA A 24 -11.81 1.75 6.08
N GLY A 25 -11.21 0.57 6.31
CA GLY A 25 -11.43 -0.21 7.52
C GLY A 25 -10.83 0.41 8.78
N LEU A 26 -9.67 1.08 8.68
CA LEU A 26 -9.10 1.87 9.77
C LEU A 26 -9.99 3.08 10.08
N THR A 27 -10.47 3.77 9.03
CA THR A 27 -11.39 4.91 9.19
C THR A 27 -12.71 4.48 9.84
N ALA A 28 -13.25 3.33 9.48
CA ALA A 28 -14.46 2.78 10.10
C ALA A 28 -14.28 2.44 11.60
N ARG A 29 -13.04 2.24 12.05
CA ARG A 29 -12.66 2.07 13.45
C ARG A 29 -12.39 3.38 14.19
N GLY A 30 -12.61 4.52 13.52
CA GLY A 30 -12.48 5.87 14.09
C GLY A 30 -11.09 6.50 13.94
N TYR A 31 -10.13 5.81 13.32
CA TYR A 31 -8.79 6.38 13.06
C TYR A 31 -8.83 7.42 11.96
N LYS A 32 -7.98 8.44 12.08
CA LYS A 32 -7.75 9.43 11.04
C LYS A 32 -6.65 8.94 10.10
N VAL A 33 -6.99 8.75 8.82
CA VAL A 33 -6.14 8.09 7.83
C VAL A 33 -5.82 9.02 6.66
N LEU A 34 -4.54 9.05 6.26
CA LEU A 34 -4.09 9.61 5.00
C LEU A 34 -3.72 8.47 4.06
N MET A 35 -4.34 8.41 2.90
CA MET A 35 -3.90 7.58 1.80
C MET A 35 -2.91 8.33 0.91
N ILE A 36 -1.91 7.62 0.38
CA ILE A 36 -1.00 8.16 -0.64
C ILE A 36 -0.95 7.18 -1.80
N ASP A 37 -1.39 7.62 -2.97
CA ASP A 37 -1.28 6.86 -4.21
C ASP A 37 0.07 7.16 -4.86
N SER A 38 1.01 6.24 -4.72
CA SER A 38 2.37 6.39 -5.27
C SER A 38 2.54 5.62 -6.59
N ASP A 39 1.49 4.95 -7.08
CA ASP A 39 1.53 4.28 -8.39
C ASP A 39 1.13 5.26 -9.51
N PRO A 40 1.98 5.47 -10.52
CA PRO A 40 1.63 6.29 -11.70
C PRO A 40 0.37 5.85 -12.43
N GLN A 41 -0.08 4.61 -12.23
CA GLN A 41 -1.36 4.11 -12.77
C GLN A 41 -2.59 4.67 -12.05
N THR A 42 -2.43 5.38 -10.92
CA THR A 42 -3.48 6.09 -10.17
C THR A 42 -4.65 5.22 -9.72
N ASN A 43 -4.43 3.91 -9.59
CA ASN A 43 -5.52 2.97 -9.30
C ASN A 43 -6.14 3.18 -7.93
N LEU A 44 -5.38 3.59 -6.90
CA LEU A 44 -5.94 3.92 -5.59
C LEU A 44 -6.82 5.17 -5.68
N THR A 45 -6.37 6.18 -6.40
CA THR A 45 -7.14 7.41 -6.67
C THR A 45 -8.47 7.08 -7.31
N MET A 46 -8.45 6.23 -8.34
CA MET A 46 -9.65 5.83 -9.09
C MET A 46 -10.64 4.98 -8.28
N CYS A 47 -10.22 4.40 -7.15
CA CYS A 47 -11.13 3.71 -6.22
C CYS A 47 -12.07 4.66 -5.47
N PHE A 48 -11.69 5.94 -5.30
CA PHE A 48 -12.42 6.87 -4.43
C PHE A 48 -12.98 8.10 -5.15
N MET A 49 -12.44 8.45 -6.30
CA MET A 49 -12.87 9.65 -7.02
C MET A 49 -12.80 9.48 -8.54
N PRO A 50 -13.49 10.32 -9.31
CA PRO A 50 -13.31 10.41 -10.77
C PRO A 50 -11.86 10.74 -11.12
N GLU A 51 -11.47 10.45 -12.35
CA GLU A 51 -10.16 10.85 -12.86
C GLU A 51 -9.91 12.34 -12.62
N PRO A 52 -8.81 12.71 -11.95
CA PRO A 52 -8.50 14.11 -11.69
C PRO A 52 -8.31 14.88 -13.00
N THR A 53 -8.69 16.16 -12.99
CA THR A 53 -8.44 17.06 -14.12
C THR A 53 -6.99 17.56 -14.11
N ASP A 54 -6.50 18.00 -15.28
CA ASP A 54 -5.18 18.59 -15.41
C ASP A 54 -4.96 19.71 -14.38
N GLY A 55 -3.79 19.70 -13.75
CA GLY A 55 -3.41 20.69 -12.72
C GLY A 55 -4.00 20.45 -11.32
N THR A 56 -4.72 19.34 -11.11
CA THR A 56 -5.13 18.96 -9.75
C THR A 56 -3.88 18.68 -8.90
N PRO A 57 -3.73 19.30 -7.71
CA PRO A 57 -2.59 19.03 -6.84
C PRO A 57 -2.47 17.53 -6.52
N SER A 58 -1.28 16.96 -6.73
CA SER A 58 -1.02 15.52 -6.66
C SER A 58 0.32 15.21 -6.01
N LEU A 59 0.63 13.93 -5.86
CA LEU A 59 1.95 13.49 -5.39
C LEU A 59 3.09 13.96 -6.31
N TYR A 60 2.82 14.13 -7.61
CA TYR A 60 3.81 14.71 -8.55
C TYR A 60 4.29 16.09 -8.09
N HIS A 61 3.39 16.94 -7.64
CA HIS A 61 3.75 18.30 -7.17
C HIS A 61 4.59 18.29 -5.88
N VAL A 62 4.46 17.24 -5.05
CA VAL A 62 5.38 17.05 -3.92
C VAL A 62 6.79 16.76 -4.41
N TYR A 63 6.94 15.90 -5.44
CA TYR A 63 8.25 15.54 -5.99
C TYR A 63 8.85 16.63 -6.90
N ALA A 64 8.06 17.24 -7.75
CA ALA A 64 8.53 18.21 -8.76
C ALA A 64 8.70 19.62 -8.21
N GLU A 65 7.73 20.07 -7.38
CA GLU A 65 7.62 21.47 -6.94
C GLU A 65 7.92 21.65 -5.45
N GLY A 66 8.03 20.56 -4.68
CA GLY A 66 8.28 20.59 -3.24
C GLY A 66 7.08 21.05 -2.42
N LYS A 67 5.85 20.87 -2.95
CA LYS A 67 4.62 21.13 -2.18
C LYS A 67 4.53 20.18 -0.98
N THR A 68 3.90 20.64 0.08
CA THR A 68 3.62 19.85 1.27
C THR A 68 2.46 18.89 1.04
N LEU A 69 2.38 17.82 1.84
CA LEU A 69 1.24 16.88 1.79
C LEU A 69 -0.09 17.58 2.10
N ASP A 70 -0.07 18.62 2.97
CA ASP A 70 -1.26 19.41 3.29
C ASP A 70 -1.80 20.22 2.10
N GLU A 71 -0.92 20.65 1.18
CA GLU A 71 -1.30 21.44 0.00
C GLU A 71 -1.86 20.58 -1.13
N VAL A 72 -1.54 19.28 -1.16
CA VAL A 72 -1.92 18.38 -2.26
C VAL A 72 -2.97 17.35 -1.87
N LYS A 73 -3.29 17.19 -0.59
CA LYS A 73 -4.32 16.23 -0.16
C LYS A 73 -5.72 16.67 -0.51
N THR A 74 -6.58 15.70 -0.78
CA THR A 74 -8.01 15.86 -1.01
C THR A 74 -8.78 15.09 0.07
N SER A 75 -9.81 15.68 0.63
CA SER A 75 -10.68 14.98 1.58
C SER A 75 -11.66 14.08 0.83
N ILE A 76 -11.68 12.80 1.18
CA ILE A 76 -12.58 11.79 0.58
C ILE A 76 -13.86 11.68 1.42
N LYS A 77 -13.70 11.50 2.72
CA LYS A 77 -14.79 11.49 3.70
C LYS A 77 -14.24 11.83 5.10
N LEU A 78 -15.11 11.86 6.08
CA LEU A 78 -14.70 12.11 7.47
C LEU A 78 -13.57 11.15 7.88
N ASN A 79 -12.48 11.71 8.38
CA ASN A 79 -11.26 11.01 8.80
C ASN A 79 -10.50 10.27 7.69
N LEU A 80 -10.79 10.52 6.42
CA LEU A 80 -10.09 9.89 5.30
C LEU A 80 -9.70 10.94 4.25
N ASP A 81 -8.42 11.22 4.16
CA ASP A 81 -7.82 12.08 3.15
C ASP A 81 -6.97 11.26 2.17
N LEU A 82 -6.78 11.75 0.96
CA LEU A 82 -5.99 11.13 -0.11
C LEU A 82 -5.05 12.14 -0.75
N VAL A 83 -3.78 11.79 -0.86
CA VAL A 83 -2.85 12.39 -1.84
C VAL A 83 -2.96 11.57 -3.11
N ILE A 84 -3.51 12.19 -4.14
CA ILE A 84 -3.78 11.51 -5.41
C ILE A 84 -2.49 11.17 -6.15
N GLY A 85 -2.50 10.05 -6.87
CA GLY A 85 -1.47 9.68 -7.83
C GLY A 85 -1.47 10.58 -9.06
N ASP A 86 -0.43 10.46 -9.86
CA ASP A 86 -0.30 11.25 -11.08
C ASP A 86 0.47 10.46 -12.14
N PHE A 87 -0.03 10.46 -13.37
CA PHE A 87 0.62 9.79 -14.49
C PHE A 87 2.02 10.36 -14.80
N GLU A 88 2.25 11.65 -14.54
CA GLU A 88 3.57 12.28 -14.71
C GLU A 88 4.67 11.58 -13.89
N LEU A 89 4.32 10.86 -12.83
CA LEU A 89 5.24 10.03 -12.06
C LEU A 89 5.79 8.81 -12.82
N CYS A 90 5.28 8.47 -14.01
CA CYS A 90 5.84 7.41 -14.86
C CYS A 90 7.33 7.63 -15.17
N ASN A 91 7.77 8.87 -15.23
CA ASN A 91 9.14 9.24 -15.49
C ASN A 91 9.95 9.57 -14.23
N ALA A 92 9.41 9.25 -13.04
CA ALA A 92 10.00 9.63 -11.77
C ALA A 92 11.45 9.17 -11.60
N ASP A 93 11.80 7.95 -12.03
CA ASP A 93 13.17 7.43 -11.96
C ASP A 93 14.14 8.29 -12.77
N MET A 94 13.76 8.73 -13.97
CA MET A 94 14.60 9.59 -14.80
C MET A 94 14.68 11.03 -14.28
N GLN A 95 13.57 11.56 -13.78
CA GLN A 95 13.47 12.95 -13.34
C GLN A 95 14.06 13.16 -11.94
N PHE A 96 13.88 12.19 -11.04
CA PHE A 96 14.10 12.38 -9.61
C PHE A 96 15.26 11.56 -9.02
N LEU A 97 15.94 10.72 -9.81
CA LEU A 97 17.06 9.89 -9.32
C LEU A 97 18.32 10.73 -8.99
N LYS A 98 18.36 11.99 -9.39
CA LYS A 98 19.50 12.89 -9.10
C LYS A 98 19.52 13.29 -7.62
N ALA A 99 20.72 13.42 -7.06
CA ALA A 99 21.06 13.59 -5.66
C ALA A 99 20.03 14.34 -4.80
N GLY A 100 19.63 13.75 -3.68
CA GLY A 100 18.75 14.33 -2.65
C GLY A 100 17.25 14.04 -2.81
N ARG A 101 16.80 13.50 -3.93
CA ARG A 101 15.37 13.25 -4.18
C ARG A 101 14.86 11.91 -3.63
N LEU A 102 15.73 11.03 -3.20
CA LEU A 102 15.38 9.83 -2.42
C LEU A 102 14.70 10.15 -1.06
N LYS A 103 14.77 11.39 -0.59
CA LYS A 103 14.23 11.80 0.72
C LYS A 103 13.06 12.80 0.61
N MET A 104 12.45 12.93 -0.57
CA MET A 104 11.42 13.94 -0.78
C MET A 104 10.15 13.68 0.03
N LEU A 105 9.67 12.45 0.02
CA LEU A 105 8.50 12.09 0.82
C LEU A 105 8.81 12.23 2.33
N ARG A 106 10.03 11.88 2.76
CA ARG A 106 10.46 12.09 4.14
C ARG A 106 10.47 13.58 4.54
N LYS A 107 10.87 14.46 3.61
CA LYS A 107 10.80 15.90 3.83
C LYS A 107 9.33 16.35 3.95
N ALA A 108 8.48 15.93 3.02
CA ALA A 108 7.06 16.26 3.02
C ALA A 108 6.35 15.83 4.32
N PHE A 109 6.71 14.65 4.88
CA PHE A 109 6.20 14.21 6.18
C PHE A 109 6.67 15.08 7.35
N LYS A 110 7.90 15.62 7.31
CA LYS A 110 8.37 16.54 8.36
C LYS A 110 7.62 17.88 8.34
N GLU A 111 7.10 18.27 7.19
CA GLU A 111 6.37 19.53 7.00
C GLU A 111 4.85 19.34 7.17
N LEU A 112 4.38 18.10 7.34
CA LEU A 112 2.96 17.76 7.52
C LEU A 112 2.46 18.30 8.86
N LYS A 113 1.48 19.21 8.82
CA LYS A 113 0.85 19.85 9.99
C LYS A 113 -0.40 19.11 10.46
N SER A 114 -1.11 18.47 9.52
CA SER A 114 -2.27 17.66 9.85
C SER A 114 -1.87 16.41 10.64
N THR A 115 -2.69 16.05 11.60
CA THR A 115 -2.45 14.87 12.44
C THR A 115 -3.23 13.69 11.89
N TYR A 116 -2.55 12.54 11.73
CA TYR A 116 -3.15 11.26 11.34
C TYR A 116 -2.72 10.19 12.33
N ASP A 117 -3.57 9.18 12.52
CA ASP A 117 -3.21 7.98 13.28
C ASP A 117 -2.43 7.03 12.37
N PHE A 118 -2.88 6.91 11.11
CA PHE A 118 -2.27 6.08 10.09
C PHE A 118 -2.03 6.82 8.78
N VAL A 119 -0.97 6.42 8.08
CA VAL A 119 -0.77 6.71 6.67
C VAL A 119 -0.66 5.38 5.93
N VAL A 120 -1.40 5.22 4.84
CA VAL A 120 -1.34 4.03 3.97
C VAL A 120 -0.85 4.44 2.60
N ILE A 121 0.27 3.84 2.16
CA ILE A 121 0.92 4.15 0.88
C ILE A 121 0.73 2.96 -0.07
N ASP A 122 0.05 3.16 -1.20
CA ASP A 122 0.03 2.22 -2.31
C ASP A 122 1.24 2.42 -3.20
N THR A 123 2.04 1.38 -3.44
CA THR A 123 3.28 1.49 -4.20
C THR A 123 3.16 0.86 -5.59
N PRO A 124 3.91 1.37 -6.59
CA PRO A 124 3.97 0.76 -7.90
C PRO A 124 4.59 -0.66 -7.87
N PRO A 125 4.44 -1.45 -8.96
CA PRO A 125 5.01 -2.80 -9.03
C PRO A 125 6.51 -2.83 -9.37
N ASN A 126 7.20 -1.72 -9.21
CA ASN A 126 8.65 -1.61 -9.38
C ASN A 126 9.32 -1.11 -8.10
N LEU A 127 10.62 -1.32 -7.98
CA LEU A 127 11.42 -0.85 -6.83
C LEU A 127 12.23 0.40 -7.19
N GLY A 128 11.63 1.29 -7.99
CA GLY A 128 12.18 2.58 -8.35
C GLY A 128 12.06 3.63 -7.23
N ILE A 129 12.36 4.88 -7.58
CA ILE A 129 12.43 6.01 -6.63
C ILE A 129 11.15 6.21 -5.82
N LEU A 130 9.98 5.90 -6.39
CA LEU A 130 8.69 6.04 -5.70
C LEU A 130 8.56 5.02 -4.56
N SER A 131 8.90 3.75 -4.83
CA SER A 131 8.90 2.70 -3.82
C SER A 131 9.97 2.94 -2.74
N LEU A 132 11.18 3.38 -3.14
CA LEU A 132 12.25 3.73 -2.19
C LEU A 132 11.82 4.87 -1.25
N ASN A 133 11.20 5.94 -1.79
CA ASN A 133 10.67 7.03 -0.95
C ASN A 133 9.59 6.54 0.02
N ALA A 134 8.71 5.63 -0.41
CA ALA A 134 7.69 5.03 0.44
C ALA A 134 8.33 4.20 1.57
N PHE A 135 9.33 3.35 1.26
CA PHE A 135 10.02 2.53 2.27
C PHE A 135 10.77 3.38 3.29
N LEU A 136 11.44 4.45 2.86
CA LEU A 136 12.17 5.38 3.72
C LEU A 136 11.32 6.04 4.80
N VAL A 137 10.03 6.18 4.58
CA VAL A 137 9.10 6.78 5.55
C VAL A 137 8.30 5.75 6.32
N SER A 138 8.17 4.53 5.80
CA SER A 138 7.33 3.49 6.38
C SER A 138 7.88 2.94 7.70
N ASP A 139 6.98 2.67 8.63
CA ASP A 139 7.26 1.89 9.83
C ASP A 139 7.01 0.40 9.53
N TYR A 140 6.02 0.11 8.68
CA TYR A 140 5.60 -1.24 8.34
C TYR A 140 5.37 -1.42 6.84
N ILE A 141 5.68 -2.63 6.34
CA ILE A 141 5.33 -3.04 4.98
C ILE A 141 4.43 -4.26 5.04
N ILE A 142 3.30 -4.21 4.32
CA ILE A 142 2.45 -5.35 4.02
C ILE A 142 2.78 -5.82 2.62
N VAL A 143 2.97 -7.14 2.45
CA VAL A 143 3.29 -7.73 1.15
C VAL A 143 2.12 -8.63 0.70
N PRO A 144 1.16 -8.12 -0.09
CA PRO A 144 0.11 -8.93 -0.66
C PRO A 144 0.68 -9.92 -1.68
N MET A 145 0.24 -11.17 -1.62
CA MET A 145 0.69 -12.25 -2.50
C MET A 145 -0.50 -13.03 -3.04
N ALA A 146 -0.68 -13.01 -4.35
CA ALA A 146 -1.75 -13.80 -4.97
C ALA A 146 -1.32 -15.27 -5.10
N ALA A 147 -2.26 -16.16 -4.80
CA ALA A 147 -2.03 -17.60 -4.78
C ALA A 147 -1.60 -18.19 -6.14
N ASP A 148 -1.98 -17.56 -7.25
CA ASP A 148 -1.70 -18.00 -8.61
C ASP A 148 -0.37 -17.48 -9.17
N SER A 149 0.31 -16.60 -8.45
CA SER A 149 1.36 -15.79 -9.04
C SER A 149 2.61 -15.65 -8.17
N PHE A 150 2.91 -16.65 -7.35
CA PHE A 150 4.05 -16.65 -6.44
C PHE A 150 5.40 -16.66 -7.18
N SER A 151 6.32 -15.78 -6.77
CA SER A 151 7.70 -15.74 -7.24
C SER A 151 8.68 -15.37 -6.12
N LEU A 152 9.50 -16.33 -5.68
CA LEU A 152 10.60 -16.06 -4.74
C LEU A 152 11.61 -15.04 -5.28
N LYS A 153 11.75 -14.92 -6.60
CA LYS A 153 12.66 -13.93 -7.21
C LYS A 153 12.24 -12.50 -6.85
N GLY A 154 10.94 -12.20 -6.92
CA GLY A 154 10.41 -10.88 -6.57
C GLY A 154 10.60 -10.58 -5.08
N VAL A 155 10.41 -11.58 -4.22
CA VAL A 155 10.61 -11.44 -2.77
C VAL A 155 12.08 -11.17 -2.42
N ARG A 156 13.03 -11.85 -3.10
CA ARG A 156 14.47 -11.60 -2.93
C ARG A 156 14.84 -10.18 -3.33
N LEU A 157 14.29 -9.70 -4.44
CA LEU A 157 14.54 -8.34 -4.90
C LEU A 157 13.99 -7.30 -3.90
N LEU A 158 12.79 -7.53 -3.37
CA LEU A 158 12.23 -6.68 -2.32
C LEU A 158 13.14 -6.68 -1.07
N LYS A 159 13.58 -7.86 -0.59
CA LYS A 159 14.49 -7.96 0.56
C LYS A 159 15.77 -7.18 0.33
N GLN A 160 16.42 -7.38 -0.82
CA GLN A 160 17.65 -6.65 -1.17
C GLN A 160 17.42 -5.13 -1.14
N THR A 161 16.31 -4.65 -1.70
CA THR A 161 15.99 -3.22 -1.68
C THR A 161 15.75 -2.68 -0.27
N LEU A 162 15.11 -3.48 0.60
CA LEU A 162 14.92 -3.08 2.00
C LEU A 162 16.24 -3.02 2.75
N ASP A 163 17.14 -4.00 2.52
CA ASP A 163 18.47 -3.99 3.12
C ASP A 163 19.27 -2.77 2.70
N GLU A 164 19.23 -2.39 1.41
CA GLU A 164 19.88 -1.18 0.89
C GLU A 164 19.30 0.10 1.56
N VAL A 165 17.98 0.15 1.77
CA VAL A 165 17.34 1.27 2.48
C VAL A 165 17.77 1.35 3.94
N GLU A 166 17.86 0.21 4.64
CA GLU A 166 18.33 0.14 6.02
C GLU A 166 19.79 0.60 6.16
N GLU A 167 20.67 0.11 5.26
CA GLU A 167 22.10 0.50 5.25
C GLU A 167 22.30 2.00 5.02
N GLU A 168 21.49 2.62 4.12
CA GLU A 168 21.60 4.04 3.82
C GLU A 168 21.00 4.97 4.90
N THR A 169 20.08 4.49 5.71
CA THR A 169 19.26 5.36 6.56
C THR A 169 19.31 5.04 8.03
N GLU A 170 19.94 3.92 8.41
CA GLU A 170 19.95 3.39 9.79
C GLU A 170 18.52 3.20 10.34
N LYS A 171 17.52 3.15 9.47
CA LYS A 171 16.11 2.91 9.84
C LYS A 171 15.69 1.51 9.42
N GLU A 172 15.41 0.66 10.40
CA GLU A 172 14.78 -0.64 10.17
C GLU A 172 13.37 -0.45 9.59
N VAL A 173 13.08 -1.13 8.48
CA VAL A 173 11.77 -1.17 7.87
C VAL A 173 11.16 -2.54 8.07
N SER A 174 10.18 -2.65 8.96
CA SER A 174 9.60 -3.93 9.35
C SER A 174 8.59 -4.42 8.31
N VAL A 175 8.81 -5.61 7.74
CA VAL A 175 7.75 -6.31 6.99
C VAL A 175 6.82 -6.98 8.00
N VAL A 176 5.64 -6.39 8.22
CA VAL A 176 4.69 -6.86 9.25
C VAL A 176 4.02 -8.18 8.88
N GLY A 177 3.97 -8.53 7.59
CA GLY A 177 3.47 -9.84 7.16
C GLY A 177 3.23 -9.97 5.67
N LEU A 178 3.14 -11.24 5.24
CA LEU A 178 2.68 -11.62 3.91
C LEU A 178 1.16 -11.87 3.95
N LEU A 179 0.39 -11.16 3.12
CA LEU A 179 -1.05 -11.32 3.02
C LEU A 179 -1.42 -12.14 1.79
N LEU A 180 -1.98 -13.33 1.98
CA LEU A 180 -2.50 -14.13 0.87
C LEU A 180 -3.78 -13.54 0.33
N THR A 181 -3.76 -13.18 -0.95
CA THR A 181 -4.88 -12.61 -1.70
C THR A 181 -5.33 -13.54 -2.81
N LYS A 182 -6.53 -13.32 -3.35
CA LYS A 182 -7.14 -14.17 -4.40
C LYS A 182 -7.11 -15.65 -4.03
N TYR A 183 -7.26 -15.93 -2.74
CA TYR A 183 -7.19 -17.28 -2.19
C TYR A 183 -8.45 -18.08 -2.54
N SER A 184 -8.25 -19.38 -2.80
CA SER A 184 -9.34 -20.33 -3.01
C SER A 184 -8.99 -21.67 -2.35
N ASP A 185 -9.85 -22.15 -1.45
CA ASP A 185 -9.64 -23.42 -0.73
C ASP A 185 -9.72 -24.69 -1.62
N ARG A 186 -10.11 -24.53 -2.88
CA ARG A 186 -10.49 -25.64 -3.75
C ARG A 186 -9.35 -26.28 -4.55
N THR A 187 -8.11 -25.85 -4.40
CA THR A 187 -7.02 -26.31 -5.25
C THR A 187 -5.91 -27.04 -4.49
N ASN A 188 -5.45 -28.19 -5.01
CA ASN A 188 -4.23 -28.90 -4.55
C ASN A 188 -2.94 -28.06 -4.64
N VAL A 189 -3.02 -26.87 -5.26
CA VAL A 189 -1.96 -25.87 -5.32
C VAL A 189 -1.65 -25.30 -3.93
N SER A 190 -2.60 -25.36 -3.00
CA SER A 190 -2.49 -24.78 -1.65
C SER A 190 -1.28 -25.27 -0.87
N ARG A 191 -0.97 -26.56 -0.89
CA ARG A 191 0.17 -27.13 -0.11
C ARG A 191 1.55 -26.77 -0.67
N LEU A 192 1.69 -26.72 -2.00
CA LEU A 192 2.93 -26.27 -2.64
C LEU A 192 3.14 -24.78 -2.42
N LEU A 193 2.04 -24.02 -2.48
CA LEU A 193 2.03 -22.60 -2.22
C LEU A 193 2.42 -22.28 -0.77
N GLU A 194 1.90 -23.01 0.22
CA GLU A 194 2.23 -22.81 1.64
C GLU A 194 3.73 -22.93 1.90
N LYS A 195 4.42 -23.92 1.34
CA LYS A 195 5.87 -24.04 1.49
C LYS A 195 6.61 -22.84 0.91
N SER A 196 6.19 -22.40 -0.28
CA SER A 196 6.82 -21.28 -0.97
C SER A 196 6.57 -19.95 -0.27
N VAL A 197 5.37 -19.75 0.28
CA VAL A 197 5.01 -18.55 1.03
C VAL A 197 5.75 -18.51 2.37
N ASN A 198 5.89 -19.64 3.06
CA ASN A 198 6.68 -19.73 4.29
C ASN A 198 8.15 -19.41 4.03
N SER A 199 8.74 -19.93 2.95
CA SER A 199 10.12 -19.58 2.56
C SER A 199 10.26 -18.08 2.22
N ALA A 200 9.23 -17.46 1.68
CA ALA A 200 9.22 -16.01 1.46
C ALA A 200 9.14 -15.22 2.78
N ALA A 201 8.33 -15.70 3.72
CA ALA A 201 8.21 -15.09 5.04
C ALA A 201 9.53 -15.18 5.82
N GLU A 202 10.19 -16.34 5.78
CA GLU A 202 11.53 -16.52 6.38
C GLU A 202 12.55 -15.56 5.76
N LEU A 203 12.55 -15.42 4.43
CA LEU A 203 13.47 -14.52 3.71
C LEU A 203 13.29 -13.05 4.10
N LEU A 204 12.06 -12.63 4.38
CA LEU A 204 11.71 -11.27 4.79
C LEU A 204 11.69 -11.08 6.32
N ASN A 205 12.16 -12.06 7.10
CA ASN A 205 12.13 -12.06 8.57
C ASN A 205 10.73 -11.73 9.11
N THR A 206 9.68 -12.33 8.53
CA THR A 206 8.30 -12.04 8.88
C THR A 206 7.45 -13.31 8.96
N LYS A 207 6.16 -13.15 9.17
CA LYS A 207 5.17 -14.24 9.20
C LYS A 207 4.10 -14.02 8.13
N VAL A 208 3.47 -15.09 7.70
CA VAL A 208 2.25 -15.03 6.91
C VAL A 208 1.11 -14.59 7.84
N PHE A 209 0.20 -13.74 7.34
CA PHE A 209 -1.05 -13.46 8.06
C PHE A 209 -1.91 -14.73 8.09
N GLU A 210 -2.57 -14.98 9.21
CA GLU A 210 -3.52 -16.08 9.32
C GLU A 210 -4.77 -15.82 8.48
N SER A 211 -5.16 -14.56 8.43
CA SER A 211 -6.22 -14.07 7.56
C SER A 211 -5.83 -14.21 6.08
N ARG A 212 -6.80 -14.58 5.26
CA ARG A 212 -6.62 -14.79 3.81
C ARG A 212 -7.75 -14.08 3.09
N ILE A 213 -7.42 -13.39 2.01
CA ILE A 213 -8.41 -12.64 1.23
C ILE A 213 -8.84 -13.49 0.03
N ARG A 214 -10.11 -13.86 0.01
CA ARG A 214 -10.70 -14.61 -1.12
C ARG A 214 -10.78 -13.77 -2.38
N GLN A 215 -10.81 -14.43 -3.53
CA GLN A 215 -11.17 -13.77 -4.78
C GLN A 215 -12.67 -13.48 -4.78
N ALA A 216 -13.04 -12.24 -5.12
CA ALA A 216 -14.43 -11.81 -5.18
C ALA A 216 -14.61 -10.67 -6.19
N THR A 217 -15.65 -10.76 -7.03
CA THR A 217 -15.98 -9.74 -8.04
C THR A 217 -16.46 -8.44 -7.40
N VAL A 218 -17.08 -8.52 -6.24
CA VAL A 218 -17.57 -7.36 -5.49
C VAL A 218 -16.47 -6.33 -5.16
N LEU A 219 -15.19 -6.76 -5.11
CA LEU A 219 -14.05 -5.85 -4.98
C LEU A 219 -13.93 -4.92 -6.20
N GLN A 220 -14.09 -5.48 -7.39
CA GLN A 220 -14.05 -4.70 -8.63
C GLN A 220 -15.30 -3.83 -8.78
N GLU A 221 -16.45 -4.35 -8.40
CA GLU A 221 -17.72 -3.61 -8.42
C GLU A 221 -17.66 -2.36 -7.53
N SER A 222 -17.15 -2.50 -6.29
CA SER A 222 -16.98 -1.36 -5.37
C SER A 222 -16.01 -0.30 -5.92
N GLN A 223 -14.91 -0.73 -6.54
CA GLN A 223 -13.93 0.17 -7.17
C GLN A 223 -14.53 0.92 -8.37
N ILE A 224 -15.31 0.25 -9.22
CA ILE A 224 -16.02 0.87 -10.34
C ILE A 224 -17.06 1.88 -9.82
N ALA A 225 -17.78 1.53 -8.76
CA ALA A 225 -18.74 2.40 -8.11
C ALA A 225 -18.09 3.57 -7.36
N LYS A 226 -16.77 3.53 -7.11
CA LYS A 226 -16.01 4.50 -6.31
C LYS A 226 -16.55 4.63 -4.87
N ILE A 227 -17.01 3.50 -4.34
CA ILE A 227 -17.53 3.36 -2.99
C ILE A 227 -16.64 2.33 -2.29
N ASP A 228 -16.17 2.63 -1.09
CA ASP A 228 -15.34 1.67 -0.36
C ASP A 228 -16.09 0.36 -0.08
N LEU A 229 -15.34 -0.74 0.01
CA LEU A 229 -15.90 -2.09 0.13
C LEU A 229 -16.81 -2.25 1.37
N LEU A 230 -16.46 -1.62 2.48
CA LEU A 230 -17.20 -1.74 3.74
C LEU A 230 -18.57 -1.08 3.65
N GLU A 231 -18.68 -0.03 2.86
CA GLU A 231 -19.94 0.67 2.59
C GLU A 231 -20.71 -0.02 1.45
N TYR A 232 -20.02 -0.39 0.35
CA TYR A 232 -20.65 -1.00 -0.82
C TYR A 232 -21.22 -2.38 -0.54
N ALA A 233 -20.48 -3.23 0.17
CA ALA A 233 -20.88 -4.61 0.43
C ALA A 233 -20.51 -5.06 1.86
N PRO A 234 -21.12 -4.46 2.90
CA PRO A 234 -20.74 -4.70 4.30
C PRO A 234 -20.90 -6.15 4.77
N LYS A 235 -21.78 -6.92 4.11
CA LYS A 235 -22.07 -8.32 4.46
C LYS A 235 -21.37 -9.33 3.52
N ALA A 236 -20.56 -8.87 2.57
CA ALA A 236 -19.88 -9.78 1.67
C ALA A 236 -18.79 -10.56 2.43
N PRO A 237 -18.61 -11.86 2.14
CA PRO A 237 -17.59 -12.67 2.82
C PRO A 237 -16.17 -12.08 2.69
N VAL A 238 -15.82 -11.46 1.58
CA VAL A 238 -14.51 -10.81 1.39
C VAL A 238 -14.35 -9.56 2.27
N THR A 239 -15.44 -8.87 2.59
CA THR A 239 -15.42 -7.75 3.55
C THR A 239 -15.07 -8.25 4.94
N THR A 240 -15.63 -9.40 5.34
CA THR A 240 -15.25 -10.07 6.60
C THR A 240 -13.79 -10.50 6.59
N ASP A 241 -13.28 -11.06 5.47
CA ASP A 241 -11.86 -11.43 5.36
C ASP A 241 -10.95 -10.22 5.64
N TYR A 242 -11.26 -9.07 5.05
CA TYR A 242 -10.50 -7.85 5.28
C TYR A 242 -10.64 -7.30 6.70
N GLN A 243 -11.82 -7.40 7.31
CA GLN A 243 -12.01 -6.97 8.70
C GLN A 243 -11.13 -7.80 9.65
N VAL A 244 -11.11 -9.13 9.48
CA VAL A 244 -10.24 -10.03 10.25
C VAL A 244 -8.75 -9.70 10.01
N PHE A 245 -8.38 -9.44 8.77
CA PHE A 245 -7.01 -9.02 8.43
C PHE A 245 -6.63 -7.71 9.14
N ILE A 246 -7.50 -6.72 9.15
CA ILE A 246 -7.23 -5.42 9.80
C ILE A 246 -7.07 -5.60 11.31
N ASP A 247 -7.91 -6.42 11.94
CA ASP A 247 -7.80 -6.71 13.38
C ASP A 247 -6.50 -7.46 13.70
N GLU A 248 -6.10 -8.43 12.87
CA GLU A 248 -4.82 -9.13 12.99
C GLU A 248 -3.63 -8.16 12.80
N LEU A 249 -3.70 -7.25 11.83
CA LEU A 249 -2.68 -6.24 11.60
C LEU A 249 -2.52 -5.33 12.81
N LEU A 250 -3.62 -4.78 13.34
CA LEU A 250 -3.60 -3.89 14.51
C LEU A 250 -2.97 -4.58 15.72
N ASN A 251 -3.30 -5.87 15.95
CA ASN A 251 -2.68 -6.67 17.01
C ASN A 251 -1.16 -6.85 16.79
N ARG A 252 -0.71 -7.04 15.53
CA ARG A 252 0.72 -7.23 15.23
C ARG A 252 1.54 -5.95 15.41
N ILE A 253 0.93 -4.79 15.22
CA ILE A 253 1.60 -3.50 15.36
C ILE A 253 1.29 -2.81 16.70
N GLU A 254 0.68 -3.53 17.64
CA GLU A 254 0.39 -3.08 19.01
C GLU A 254 -0.40 -1.76 19.07
N VAL A 255 -1.62 -1.79 18.49
CA VAL A 255 -2.55 -0.64 18.48
C VAL A 255 -3.89 -1.05 19.07
#